data_3b280b814568338e6f44376867a042ca
#
_entry.id   3b280b814568338e6f44376867a042ca
#
_cell.length_a   1.000
_cell.length_b   1.000
_cell.length_c   1.000
_cell.angle_alpha   90.00
_cell.angle_beta   90.00
_cell.angle_gamma   90.00
#
_symmetry.space_group_name_H-M   'P 1'
#
loop_
_entity.id
_entity.type
_entity.pdbx_description
1 polymer ?
#
loop_
_entity_poly.entity_id
_entity_poly.type
_entity_poly.pdbx_seq_one_letter_code
_entity_poly.pdbx_strand_id
1 'polypeptide(L)'
;MAEEHYIAPLSGSVERKHVVYPNRYGYTLVGDLYVAKATDLTGGAKLPVIIVGAPYGGVKEQGPCVYANELAQRGFAVLTFDPCHMGESSGYPRHVSSPDLFTENFSAGVDYLGLQEFVDRERIGVIGICGSGGFALSAAQMDPRIKAVATASMYDMTTAARLGMDAEAIAARKEQLARQRWVDAENGYPEYNPYFPDQPLDEVPAELEEPTAEWFRFYALKRGFHPRARGGFTTTSDMAFMNYRLLDFIDEISPRPIMFIVGDRAHSRFFSENAFAAAKEPKQMVVVDDAEHIDLYDRVDRIPFDQIEEFFASNLK
;
A
#
# COMPACT_ATOMS: atom_id res chain seq x y z
N MET A 1 4.40 -27.50 -4.32
CA MET A 1 4.52 -26.08 -4.67
C MET A 1 3.37 -25.40 -3.92
N ALA A 2 3.61 -24.37 -3.12
CA ALA A 2 2.51 -23.61 -2.53
C ALA A 2 1.69 -23.03 -3.69
N GLU A 3 0.37 -23.17 -3.64
CA GLU A 3 -0.51 -22.53 -4.61
C GLU A 3 -0.23 -21.03 -4.60
N GLU A 4 0.10 -20.47 -5.75
CA GLU A 4 0.28 -19.03 -5.91
C GLU A 4 -1.10 -18.36 -5.87
N HIS A 5 -1.38 -17.62 -4.82
CA HIS A 5 -2.68 -16.97 -4.60
C HIS A 5 -2.75 -15.55 -5.19
N TYR A 6 -2.21 -15.34 -6.41
CA TYR A 6 -2.39 -14.05 -7.07
C TYR A 6 -3.85 -13.87 -7.51
N ILE A 7 -4.43 -12.70 -7.18
CA ILE A 7 -5.84 -12.42 -7.53
C ILE A 7 -6.04 -12.12 -9.02
N ALA A 8 -4.96 -11.84 -9.77
CA ALA A 8 -4.99 -11.61 -11.20
C ALA A 8 -4.01 -12.53 -11.93
N PRO A 9 -4.39 -13.05 -13.12
CA PRO A 9 -3.48 -13.82 -13.94
C PRO A 9 -2.35 -12.95 -14.48
N LEU A 10 -1.13 -13.50 -14.53
CA LEU A 10 -0.01 -12.83 -15.15
C LEU A 10 -0.20 -12.75 -16.67
N SER A 11 -0.04 -11.56 -17.26
CA SER A 11 -0.07 -11.38 -18.71
C SER A 11 1.01 -12.23 -19.40
N GLY A 12 0.67 -12.84 -20.54
CA GLY A 12 1.63 -13.58 -21.33
C GLY A 12 2.83 -12.76 -21.81
N SER A 13 2.70 -11.41 -21.85
CA SER A 13 3.75 -10.47 -22.24
C SER A 13 4.62 -9.98 -21.07
N VAL A 14 4.30 -10.35 -19.82
CA VAL A 14 5.02 -9.91 -18.61
C VAL A 14 5.78 -11.07 -17.99
N GLU A 15 6.97 -10.79 -17.50
CA GLU A 15 7.74 -11.66 -16.60
C GLU A 15 7.61 -11.13 -15.17
N ARG A 16 7.42 -12.05 -14.22
CA ARG A 16 7.41 -11.78 -12.78
C ARG A 16 8.55 -12.54 -12.13
N LYS A 17 9.40 -11.82 -11.41
CA LYS A 17 10.54 -12.38 -10.67
C LYS A 17 10.38 -12.10 -9.19
N HIS A 18 10.39 -13.14 -8.38
CA HIS A 18 10.44 -13.05 -6.92
C HIS A 18 11.78 -12.48 -6.47
N VAL A 19 11.75 -11.49 -5.57
CA VAL A 19 12.94 -10.76 -5.09
C VAL A 19 12.92 -10.59 -3.58
N VAL A 20 14.12 -10.52 -3.01
CA VAL A 20 14.35 -10.40 -1.57
C VAL A 20 15.40 -9.32 -1.33
N TYR A 21 15.13 -8.38 -0.43
CA TYR A 21 16.04 -7.29 -0.11
C TYR A 21 15.84 -6.77 1.33
N PRO A 22 16.87 -6.20 1.97
CA PRO A 22 16.75 -5.66 3.32
C PRO A 22 16.15 -4.26 3.32
N ASN A 23 15.53 -3.86 4.43
CA ASN A 23 15.34 -2.46 4.76
C ASN A 23 16.41 -1.98 5.77
N ARG A 24 16.48 -0.67 6.04
CA ARG A 24 17.49 -0.10 6.95
C ARG A 24 17.35 -0.55 8.42
N TYR A 25 16.22 -1.12 8.80
CA TYR A 25 16.00 -1.68 10.14
C TYR A 25 16.40 -3.16 10.25
N GLY A 26 16.92 -3.75 9.17
CA GLY A 26 17.38 -5.13 9.14
C GLY A 26 16.25 -6.16 8.90
N TYR A 27 15.04 -5.72 8.56
CA TYR A 27 14.01 -6.64 8.09
C TYR A 27 14.30 -7.06 6.66
N THR A 28 14.04 -8.32 6.37
CA THR A 28 14.06 -8.84 4.99
C THR A 28 12.68 -8.62 4.38
N LEU A 29 12.62 -7.85 3.31
CA LEU A 29 11.42 -7.64 2.53
C LEU A 29 11.38 -8.62 1.36
N VAL A 30 10.19 -9.11 1.05
CA VAL A 30 9.91 -10.00 -0.07
C VAL A 30 8.98 -9.26 -1.02
N GLY A 31 9.34 -9.26 -2.29
CA GLY A 31 8.62 -8.58 -3.35
C GLY A 31 8.61 -9.33 -4.66
N ASP A 32 7.90 -8.80 -5.63
CA ASP A 32 7.88 -9.28 -7.00
C ASP A 32 8.21 -8.14 -7.96
N LEU A 33 9.16 -8.39 -8.84
CA LEU A 33 9.56 -7.48 -9.92
C LEU A 33 8.88 -7.92 -11.22
N TYR A 34 8.10 -7.01 -11.82
CA TYR A 34 7.40 -7.23 -13.09
C TYR A 34 8.05 -6.40 -14.18
N VAL A 35 8.33 -7.04 -15.32
CA VAL A 35 8.91 -6.39 -16.50
C VAL A 35 8.30 -7.00 -17.76
N ALA A 36 8.08 -6.19 -18.81
CA ALA A 36 7.65 -6.73 -20.09
C ALA A 36 8.73 -7.64 -20.69
N LYS A 37 8.35 -8.84 -21.16
CA LYS A 37 9.28 -9.84 -21.75
C LYS A 37 10.05 -9.32 -22.97
N ALA A 38 9.46 -8.36 -23.68
CA ALA A 38 10.10 -7.75 -24.85
C ALA A 38 11.20 -6.75 -24.47
N THR A 39 11.37 -6.44 -23.17
CA THR A 39 12.34 -5.46 -22.70
C THR A 39 13.72 -6.11 -22.63
N ASP A 40 14.69 -5.53 -23.35
CA ASP A 40 16.09 -5.92 -23.23
C ASP A 40 16.72 -5.25 -22.00
N LEU A 41 16.83 -6.00 -20.91
CA LEU A 41 17.46 -5.54 -19.66
C LEU A 41 19.00 -5.45 -19.75
N THR A 42 19.60 -5.97 -20.83
CA THR A 42 21.05 -5.99 -21.04
C THR A 42 21.54 -4.96 -22.07
N GLY A 43 20.61 -4.40 -22.84
CA GLY A 43 20.89 -3.49 -23.96
C GLY A 43 21.34 -2.07 -23.58
N GLY A 44 21.54 -1.79 -22.29
CA GLY A 44 22.06 -0.51 -21.78
C GLY A 44 21.02 0.60 -21.66
N ALA A 45 19.81 0.46 -22.19
CA ALA A 45 18.70 1.37 -21.95
C ALA A 45 18.14 1.16 -20.54
N LYS A 46 18.02 2.25 -19.76
CA LYS A 46 17.49 2.19 -18.41
C LYS A 46 15.99 2.47 -18.38
N LEU A 47 15.27 1.74 -17.53
CA LEU A 47 13.82 1.83 -17.41
C LEU A 47 13.40 2.78 -16.30
N PRO A 48 12.25 3.49 -16.47
CA PRO A 48 11.51 4.06 -15.37
C PRO A 48 10.92 2.93 -14.52
N VAL A 49 10.86 3.13 -13.21
CA VAL A 49 10.36 2.11 -12.30
C VAL A 49 9.29 2.67 -11.38
N ILE A 50 8.33 1.81 -11.01
CA ILE A 50 7.24 2.15 -10.09
C ILE A 50 7.22 1.12 -8.96
N ILE A 51 7.13 1.58 -7.72
CA ILE A 51 6.96 0.74 -6.54
C ILE A 51 5.49 0.79 -6.12
N VAL A 52 4.85 -0.35 -5.94
CA VAL A 52 3.42 -0.42 -5.58
C VAL A 52 3.24 -1.07 -4.21
N GLY A 53 2.67 -0.32 -3.26
CA GLY A 53 2.35 -0.78 -1.92
C GLY A 53 0.91 -1.26 -1.77
N ALA A 54 0.74 -2.35 -1.02
CA ALA A 54 -0.54 -2.99 -0.77
C ALA A 54 -1.46 -2.18 0.17
N PRO A 55 -2.78 -2.37 0.12
CA PRO A 55 -3.69 -1.88 1.15
C PRO A 55 -3.23 -2.30 2.56
N TYR A 56 -3.65 -1.55 3.59
CA TYR A 56 -3.33 -1.88 4.98
C TYR A 56 -3.87 -3.25 5.35
N GLY A 57 -2.97 -4.18 5.66
CA GLY A 57 -3.29 -5.59 5.89
C GLY A 57 -3.28 -6.46 4.63
N GLY A 58 -3.08 -5.88 3.45
CA GLY A 58 -2.92 -6.59 2.19
C GLY A 58 -1.50 -7.11 1.94
N VAL A 59 -1.34 -7.87 0.88
CA VAL A 59 -0.07 -8.47 0.41
C VAL A 59 0.14 -8.20 -1.08
N LYS A 60 1.36 -8.41 -1.55
CA LYS A 60 1.80 -8.15 -2.94
C LYS A 60 0.99 -8.90 -4.01
N GLU A 61 0.43 -10.06 -3.65
CA GLU A 61 -0.37 -10.91 -4.53
C GLU A 61 -1.80 -10.40 -4.77
N GLN A 62 -2.24 -9.38 -4.02
CA GLN A 62 -3.57 -8.76 -4.16
C GLN A 62 -3.51 -7.54 -5.10
N GLY A 63 -4.13 -6.41 -4.74
CA GLY A 63 -4.15 -5.20 -5.56
C GLY A 63 -2.83 -4.84 -6.24
N PRO A 64 -1.66 -4.89 -5.55
CA PRO A 64 -0.39 -4.57 -6.18
C PRO A 64 -0.07 -5.41 -7.43
N CYS A 65 -0.42 -6.71 -7.45
CA CYS A 65 -0.15 -7.54 -8.63
C CYS A 65 -0.95 -7.09 -9.85
N VAL A 66 -2.15 -6.55 -9.67
CA VAL A 66 -2.98 -6.00 -10.75
C VAL A 66 -2.30 -4.77 -11.35
N TYR A 67 -1.92 -3.80 -10.50
CA TYR A 67 -1.22 -2.61 -10.94
C TYR A 67 0.12 -2.93 -11.63
N ALA A 68 0.87 -3.85 -11.05
CA ALA A 68 2.17 -4.23 -11.61
C ALA A 68 2.05 -4.90 -12.98
N ASN A 69 1.08 -5.80 -13.13
CA ASN A 69 0.82 -6.48 -14.40
C ASN A 69 0.40 -5.51 -15.51
N GLU A 70 -0.46 -4.53 -15.18
CA GLU A 70 -0.94 -3.52 -16.13
C GLU A 70 0.17 -2.53 -16.51
N LEU A 71 0.92 -2.01 -15.53
CA LEU A 71 1.96 -1.01 -15.77
C LEU A 71 3.21 -1.60 -16.43
N ALA A 72 3.53 -2.88 -16.17
CA ALA A 72 4.62 -3.55 -16.88
C ALA A 72 4.35 -3.67 -18.38
N GLN A 73 3.09 -3.91 -18.78
CA GLN A 73 2.69 -3.92 -20.20
C GLN A 73 2.81 -2.54 -20.87
N ARG A 74 2.84 -1.47 -20.07
CA ARG A 74 2.96 -0.07 -20.50
C ARG A 74 4.40 0.46 -20.46
N GLY A 75 5.40 -0.42 -20.24
CA GLY A 75 6.83 -0.10 -20.37
C GLY A 75 7.54 0.33 -19.10
N PHE A 76 6.90 0.19 -17.92
CA PHE A 76 7.56 0.37 -16.64
C PHE A 76 8.11 -0.95 -16.09
N ALA A 77 9.22 -0.91 -15.37
CA ALA A 77 9.52 -1.99 -14.43
C ALA A 77 8.76 -1.70 -13.13
N VAL A 78 8.13 -2.72 -12.54
CA VAL A 78 7.27 -2.50 -11.37
C VAL A 78 7.65 -3.45 -10.25
N LEU A 79 7.91 -2.90 -9.06
CA LEU A 79 8.17 -3.64 -7.84
C LEU A 79 6.95 -3.62 -6.93
N THR A 80 6.44 -4.79 -6.57
CA THR A 80 5.49 -4.95 -5.46
C THR A 80 6.21 -5.54 -4.26
N PHE A 81 5.70 -5.33 -3.05
CA PHE A 81 6.32 -5.88 -1.85
C PHE A 81 5.28 -6.18 -0.76
N ASP A 82 5.63 -7.12 0.11
CA ASP A 82 4.98 -7.30 1.39
C ASP A 82 5.62 -6.38 2.43
N PRO A 83 4.86 -5.60 3.21
CA PRO A 83 5.43 -4.86 4.32
C PRO A 83 6.10 -5.78 5.34
N CYS A 84 7.11 -5.29 6.06
CA CYS A 84 7.69 -6.05 7.16
C CYS A 84 6.59 -6.45 8.17
N HIS A 85 6.72 -7.61 8.81
CA HIS A 85 5.73 -8.31 9.63
C HIS A 85 4.51 -8.88 8.88
N MET A 86 4.41 -8.65 7.54
CA MET A 86 3.29 -9.09 6.71
C MET A 86 3.74 -10.06 5.62
N GLY A 87 2.78 -10.78 5.03
CA GLY A 87 3.02 -11.64 3.88
C GLY A 87 4.21 -12.60 4.08
N GLU A 88 5.15 -12.56 3.14
CA GLU A 88 6.39 -13.33 3.17
C GLU A 88 7.58 -12.56 3.77
N SER A 89 7.44 -11.25 3.97
CA SER A 89 8.46 -10.42 4.59
C SER A 89 8.71 -10.81 6.05
N SER A 90 9.93 -10.61 6.52
CA SER A 90 10.31 -10.93 7.90
C SER A 90 9.67 -9.99 8.93
N GLY A 91 9.77 -10.38 10.18
CA GLY A 91 9.28 -9.62 11.33
C GLY A 91 8.47 -10.50 12.27
N TYR A 92 8.80 -10.46 13.55
CA TYR A 92 8.08 -11.16 14.61
C TYR A 92 7.90 -10.19 15.79
N PRO A 93 6.72 -10.18 16.43
CA PRO A 93 5.51 -10.93 16.09
C PRO A 93 4.99 -10.61 14.69
N ARG A 94 4.21 -11.51 14.08
CA ARG A 94 3.54 -11.23 12.80
C ARG A 94 2.43 -10.20 13.00
N HIS A 95 2.03 -9.54 11.91
CA HIS A 95 0.95 -8.55 11.91
C HIS A 95 1.16 -7.40 12.91
N VAL A 96 2.41 -6.97 13.09
CA VAL A 96 2.72 -5.68 13.72
C VAL A 96 2.69 -4.62 12.65
N SER A 97 2.09 -3.47 12.92
CA SER A 97 2.13 -2.31 12.03
C SER A 97 2.65 -1.07 12.75
N SER A 98 3.37 -0.26 11.99
CA SER A 98 3.91 1.01 12.45
C SER A 98 4.01 1.98 11.27
N PRO A 99 3.64 3.26 11.43
CA PRO A 99 3.75 4.24 10.34
C PRO A 99 5.17 4.37 9.81
N ASP A 100 6.17 4.39 10.69
CA ASP A 100 7.58 4.51 10.30
C ASP A 100 8.08 3.27 9.54
N LEU A 101 7.80 2.07 10.06
CA LEU A 101 8.22 0.82 9.40
C LEU A 101 7.58 0.66 8.02
N PHE A 102 6.31 1.00 7.87
CA PHE A 102 5.61 0.82 6.60
C PHE A 102 6.01 1.89 5.58
N THR A 103 6.29 3.11 6.03
CA THR A 103 6.91 4.17 5.21
C THR A 103 8.28 3.76 4.70
N GLU A 104 9.14 3.24 5.57
CA GLU A 104 10.50 2.78 5.25
C GLU A 104 10.52 1.71 4.15
N ASN A 105 9.51 0.85 4.08
CA ASN A 105 9.48 -0.21 3.07
C ASN A 105 9.46 0.33 1.62
N PHE A 106 8.93 1.54 1.39
CA PHE A 106 9.03 2.22 0.09
C PHE A 106 10.46 2.65 -0.21
N SER A 107 11.15 3.29 0.75
CA SER A 107 12.55 3.70 0.57
C SER A 107 13.49 2.49 0.40
N ALA A 108 13.22 1.39 1.09
CA ALA A 108 13.95 0.13 0.87
C ALA A 108 13.75 -0.43 -0.55
N GLY A 109 12.55 -0.27 -1.12
CA GLY A 109 12.29 -0.57 -2.53
C GLY A 109 13.10 0.32 -3.48
N VAL A 110 13.23 1.61 -3.16
CA VAL A 110 14.10 2.55 -3.91
C VAL A 110 15.56 2.12 -3.83
N ASP A 111 16.05 1.72 -2.64
CA ASP A 111 17.41 1.21 -2.46
C ASP A 111 17.66 -0.02 -3.33
N TYR A 112 16.77 -1.00 -3.27
CA TYR A 112 16.88 -2.24 -4.04
C TYR A 112 16.91 -1.97 -5.55
N LEU A 113 15.94 -1.17 -6.04
CA LEU A 113 15.85 -0.85 -7.47
C LEU A 113 17.04 -0.03 -7.95
N GLY A 114 17.52 0.91 -7.14
CA GLY A 114 18.68 1.73 -7.48
C GLY A 114 20.00 0.95 -7.63
N LEU A 115 20.05 -0.31 -7.19
CA LEU A 115 21.18 -1.21 -7.38
C LEU A 115 21.06 -2.06 -8.66
N GLN A 116 19.90 -2.04 -9.35
CA GLN A 116 19.70 -2.80 -10.58
C GLN A 116 20.26 -2.02 -11.77
N GLU A 117 21.07 -2.68 -12.61
CA GLU A 117 21.73 -2.06 -13.76
C GLU A 117 20.74 -1.47 -14.79
N PHE A 118 19.58 -2.11 -14.94
CA PHE A 118 18.53 -1.69 -15.87
C PHE A 118 17.66 -0.53 -15.36
N VAL A 119 17.84 -0.08 -14.11
CA VAL A 119 17.01 0.98 -13.50
C VAL A 119 17.63 2.35 -13.70
N ASP A 120 16.81 3.31 -14.10
CA ASP A 120 17.16 4.72 -14.05
C ASP A 120 16.82 5.30 -12.66
N ARG A 121 17.85 5.64 -11.90
CA ARG A 121 17.71 6.19 -10.54
C ARG A 121 16.98 7.52 -10.49
N GLU A 122 16.96 8.26 -11.59
CA GLU A 122 16.25 9.53 -11.68
C GLU A 122 14.79 9.38 -12.12
N ARG A 123 14.35 8.15 -12.41
CA ARG A 123 12.98 7.84 -12.89
C ARG A 123 12.28 6.80 -12.01
N ILE A 124 12.21 7.08 -10.69
CA ILE A 124 11.56 6.22 -9.71
C ILE A 124 10.27 6.86 -9.20
N GLY A 125 9.13 6.21 -9.41
CA GLY A 125 7.83 6.60 -8.89
C GLY A 125 7.27 5.59 -7.89
N VAL A 126 6.25 5.99 -7.16
CA VAL A 126 5.55 5.12 -6.21
C VAL A 126 4.03 5.22 -6.36
N ILE A 127 3.35 4.11 -6.11
CA ILE A 127 1.89 4.04 -5.99
C ILE A 127 1.55 3.42 -4.64
N GLY A 128 0.69 4.09 -3.87
CA GLY A 128 0.14 3.52 -2.64
C GLY A 128 -1.36 3.26 -2.77
N ILE A 129 -1.78 2.03 -2.48
CA ILE A 129 -3.21 1.65 -2.48
C ILE A 129 -3.72 1.67 -1.04
N CYS A 130 -4.85 2.31 -0.78
CA CYS A 130 -5.48 2.41 0.55
C CYS A 130 -4.50 2.97 1.61
N GLY A 131 -4.23 2.27 2.70
CA GLY A 131 -3.27 2.68 3.73
C GLY A 131 -1.87 2.94 3.20
N SER A 132 -1.43 2.18 2.19
CA SER A 132 -0.14 2.48 1.54
C SER A 132 -0.12 3.81 0.79
N GLY A 133 -1.27 4.40 0.47
CA GLY A 133 -1.32 5.76 -0.07
C GLY A 133 -0.72 6.78 0.91
N GLY A 134 -1.11 6.70 2.18
CA GLY A 134 -0.51 7.53 3.23
C GLY A 134 0.98 7.24 3.44
N PHE A 135 1.39 5.96 3.44
CA PHE A 135 2.80 5.59 3.61
C PHE A 135 3.67 6.00 2.41
N ALA A 136 3.16 5.89 1.18
CA ALA A 136 3.84 6.35 -0.03
C ALA A 136 4.07 7.87 -0.02
N LEU A 137 3.04 8.64 0.37
CA LEU A 137 3.17 10.09 0.57
C LEU A 137 4.19 10.41 1.67
N SER A 138 4.14 9.70 2.80
CA SER A 138 5.12 9.88 3.88
C SER A 138 6.54 9.55 3.44
N ALA A 139 6.74 8.49 2.67
CA ALA A 139 8.05 8.16 2.09
C ALA A 139 8.55 9.27 1.17
N ALA A 140 7.67 9.82 0.32
CA ALA A 140 8.04 10.90 -0.59
C ALA A 140 8.39 12.22 0.13
N GLN A 141 7.80 12.49 1.32
CA GLN A 141 8.20 13.66 2.14
C GLN A 141 9.67 13.58 2.54
N MET A 142 10.18 12.37 2.82
CA MET A 142 11.55 12.15 3.32
C MET A 142 12.55 11.76 2.24
N ASP A 143 12.10 11.10 1.17
CA ASP A 143 12.99 10.52 0.16
C ASP A 143 12.85 11.22 -1.20
N PRO A 144 13.74 12.17 -1.52
CA PRO A 144 13.69 12.92 -2.79
C PRO A 144 14.06 12.07 -4.02
N ARG A 145 14.50 10.84 -3.84
CA ARG A 145 14.72 9.88 -4.93
C ARG A 145 13.41 9.40 -5.54
N ILE A 146 12.30 9.50 -4.79
CA ILE A 146 10.94 9.30 -5.30
C ILE A 146 10.54 10.54 -6.08
N LYS A 147 10.42 10.42 -7.41
CA LYS A 147 10.21 11.57 -8.32
C LYS A 147 8.74 11.89 -8.60
N ALA A 148 7.85 10.91 -8.44
CA ALA A 148 6.41 11.08 -8.62
C ALA A 148 5.65 10.12 -7.71
N VAL A 149 4.51 10.55 -7.17
CA VAL A 149 3.68 9.76 -6.26
C VAL A 149 2.26 9.69 -6.80
N ALA A 150 1.68 8.49 -6.84
CA ALA A 150 0.25 8.32 -7.05
C ALA A 150 -0.37 7.57 -5.86
N THR A 151 -1.62 7.86 -5.55
CA THR A 151 -2.40 7.13 -4.55
C THR A 151 -3.73 6.67 -5.14
N ALA A 152 -4.19 5.48 -4.75
CA ALA A 152 -5.50 4.96 -5.13
C ALA A 152 -6.31 4.66 -3.87
N SER A 153 -7.51 5.24 -3.76
CA SER A 153 -8.39 5.10 -2.57
C SER A 153 -7.62 5.26 -1.25
N MET A 154 -6.77 6.29 -1.13
CA MET A 154 -5.84 6.39 -0.01
C MET A 154 -6.53 6.48 1.36
N TYR A 155 -5.82 5.99 2.37
CA TYR A 155 -6.08 6.23 3.79
C TYR A 155 -4.87 6.91 4.45
N ASP A 156 -5.13 7.93 5.25
CA ASP A 156 -4.21 8.33 6.30
C ASP A 156 -4.50 7.51 7.56
N MET A 157 -3.73 6.46 7.78
CA MET A 157 -3.93 5.55 8.91
C MET A 157 -3.76 6.23 10.27
N THR A 158 -3.02 7.33 10.34
CA THR A 158 -2.84 8.09 11.59
C THR A 158 -4.06 8.95 11.92
N THR A 159 -4.69 9.53 10.92
CA THR A 159 -6.00 10.19 11.06
C THR A 159 -7.10 9.14 11.35
N ALA A 160 -7.08 8.01 10.64
CA ALA A 160 -8.05 6.92 10.85
C ALA A 160 -8.03 6.38 12.28
N ALA A 161 -6.85 6.25 12.91
CA ALA A 161 -6.69 5.77 14.28
C ALA A 161 -7.32 6.69 15.35
N ARG A 162 -7.72 7.91 14.97
CA ARG A 162 -8.38 8.89 15.85
C ARG A 162 -9.76 9.33 15.34
N LEU A 163 -10.20 8.78 14.20
CA LEU A 163 -11.41 9.22 13.54
C LEU A 163 -12.63 9.06 14.45
N GLY A 164 -13.41 10.13 14.62
CA GLY A 164 -14.59 10.15 15.45
C GLY A 164 -14.34 10.16 16.97
N MET A 165 -13.09 10.27 17.43
CA MET A 165 -12.74 10.33 18.84
C MET A 165 -12.54 11.78 19.30
N ASP A 166 -13.16 12.13 20.41
CA ASP A 166 -12.84 13.33 21.18
C ASP A 166 -11.60 13.12 22.08
N ALA A 167 -11.22 14.16 22.81
CA ALA A 167 -10.03 14.11 23.67
C ALA A 167 -10.15 13.07 24.80
N GLU A 168 -11.35 12.85 25.34
CA GLU A 168 -11.60 11.88 26.41
C GLU A 168 -11.51 10.45 25.87
N ALA A 169 -12.13 10.17 24.73
CA ALA A 169 -12.04 8.88 24.04
C ALA A 169 -10.58 8.52 23.64
N ILE A 170 -9.83 9.51 23.15
CA ILE A 170 -8.39 9.34 22.84
C ILE A 170 -7.60 9.00 24.10
N ALA A 171 -7.83 9.69 25.22
CA ALA A 171 -7.15 9.42 26.48
C ALA A 171 -7.50 8.02 27.01
N ALA A 172 -8.76 7.63 26.99
CA ALA A 172 -9.23 6.32 27.40
C ALA A 172 -8.62 5.19 26.52
N ARG A 173 -8.59 5.39 25.19
CA ARG A 173 -7.96 4.42 24.28
C ARG A 173 -6.46 4.26 24.56
N LYS A 174 -5.73 5.34 24.79
CA LYS A 174 -4.31 5.29 25.15
C LYS A 174 -4.08 4.53 26.47
N GLU A 175 -4.93 4.76 27.48
CA GLU A 175 -4.83 4.01 28.73
C GLU A 175 -5.10 2.52 28.55
N GLN A 176 -6.13 2.16 27.79
CA GLN A 176 -6.43 0.77 27.43
C GLN A 176 -5.24 0.10 26.75
N LEU A 177 -4.67 0.73 25.73
CA LEU A 177 -3.51 0.20 25.01
C LEU A 177 -2.27 0.07 25.91
N ALA A 178 -2.05 1.03 26.82
CA ALA A 178 -0.95 0.96 27.77
C ALA A 178 -1.11 -0.22 28.74
N ARG A 179 -2.34 -0.49 29.21
CA ARG A 179 -2.64 -1.68 30.05
C ARG A 179 -2.46 -2.98 29.26
N GLN A 180 -2.89 -3.01 27.97
CA GLN A 180 -2.72 -4.17 27.12
C GLN A 180 -1.25 -4.58 26.98
N ARG A 181 -0.31 -3.64 26.96
CA ARG A 181 1.12 -3.96 26.91
C ARG A 181 1.60 -4.78 28.10
N TRP A 182 1.02 -4.58 29.29
CA TRP A 182 1.34 -5.44 30.44
C TRP A 182 0.81 -6.85 30.25
N VAL A 183 -0.42 -6.99 29.74
CA VAL A 183 -1.02 -8.30 29.43
C VAL A 183 -0.17 -9.04 28.39
N ASP A 184 0.22 -8.35 27.31
CA ASP A 184 1.08 -8.91 26.27
C ASP A 184 2.44 -9.37 26.84
N ALA A 185 3.05 -8.57 27.73
CA ALA A 185 4.32 -8.89 28.36
C ALA A 185 4.21 -10.09 29.33
N GLU A 186 3.14 -10.18 30.11
CA GLU A 186 2.85 -11.29 31.01
C GLU A 186 2.60 -12.60 30.24
N ASN A 187 1.89 -12.51 29.12
CA ASN A 187 1.60 -13.66 28.25
C ASN A 187 2.81 -14.10 27.40
N GLY A 188 3.76 -13.21 27.15
CA GLY A 188 4.88 -13.44 26.24
C GLY A 188 4.51 -13.39 24.75
N TYR A 189 3.29 -12.97 24.42
CA TYR A 189 2.81 -12.75 23.04
C TYR A 189 1.74 -11.64 23.02
N PRO A 190 1.60 -10.91 21.88
CA PRO A 190 0.64 -9.83 21.77
C PRO A 190 -0.79 -10.34 21.56
N GLU A 191 -1.76 -9.55 22.02
CA GLU A 191 -3.14 -9.68 21.61
C GLU A 191 -3.32 -9.16 20.17
N TYR A 192 -4.22 -9.78 19.42
CA TYR A 192 -4.54 -9.44 18.04
C TYR A 192 -5.98 -8.96 17.88
N ASN A 193 -6.18 -7.95 17.05
CA ASN A 193 -7.50 -7.57 16.58
C ASN A 193 -8.15 -8.72 15.78
N PRO A 194 -9.48 -8.73 15.60
CA PRO A 194 -10.16 -9.77 14.84
C PRO A 194 -9.58 -9.94 13.42
N TYR A 195 -9.46 -11.20 13.00
CA TYR A 195 -9.05 -11.57 11.65
C TYR A 195 -10.27 -11.69 10.72
N PHE A 196 -10.05 -11.47 9.41
CA PHE A 196 -10.94 -12.02 8.40
C PHE A 196 -10.94 -13.56 8.46
N PRO A 197 -11.99 -14.21 7.91
CA PRO A 197 -12.06 -15.68 7.90
C PRO A 197 -10.80 -16.33 7.33
N ASP A 198 -10.49 -17.54 7.78
CA ASP A 198 -9.32 -18.33 7.32
C ASP A 198 -9.57 -19.10 6.02
N GLN A 199 -10.81 -19.10 5.57
CA GLN A 199 -11.25 -19.62 4.27
C GLN A 199 -12.16 -18.59 3.61
N PRO A 200 -12.19 -18.52 2.28
CA PRO A 200 -13.08 -17.60 1.60
C PRO A 200 -14.54 -17.95 1.84
N LEU A 201 -15.35 -16.96 2.14
CA LEU A 201 -16.80 -17.08 2.25
C LEU A 201 -17.43 -17.03 0.86
N ASP A 202 -18.65 -17.56 0.75
CA ASP A 202 -19.44 -17.45 -0.48
C ASP A 202 -20.21 -16.11 -0.54
N GLU A 203 -20.56 -15.53 0.62
CA GLU A 203 -21.27 -14.26 0.74
C GLU A 203 -20.82 -13.47 1.97
N VAL A 204 -21.05 -12.16 1.96
CA VAL A 204 -20.79 -11.29 3.10
C VAL A 204 -21.86 -11.49 4.17
N PRO A 205 -21.52 -11.66 5.46
CA PRO A 205 -22.48 -11.73 6.54
C PRO A 205 -23.44 -10.54 6.54
N ALA A 206 -24.75 -10.83 6.58
CA ALA A 206 -25.80 -9.80 6.42
C ALA A 206 -25.86 -8.77 7.56
N GLU A 207 -25.27 -9.09 8.71
CA GLU A 207 -25.20 -8.22 9.89
C GLU A 207 -24.09 -7.17 9.81
N LEU A 208 -23.19 -7.25 8.83
CA LEU A 208 -22.10 -6.30 8.68
C LEU A 208 -22.58 -5.01 8.02
N GLU A 209 -22.23 -3.90 8.67
CA GLU A 209 -22.48 -2.56 8.16
C GLU A 209 -21.27 -2.02 7.37
N GLU A 210 -21.53 -0.99 6.55
CA GLU A 210 -20.44 -0.26 5.86
C GLU A 210 -19.60 0.56 6.86
N PRO A 211 -18.28 0.68 6.69
CA PRO A 211 -17.49 0.15 5.55
C PRO A 211 -16.99 -1.29 5.74
N THR A 212 -17.32 -1.96 6.85
CA THR A 212 -16.83 -3.31 7.14
C THR A 212 -17.32 -4.33 6.10
N ALA A 213 -18.59 -4.23 5.69
CA ALA A 213 -19.15 -5.08 4.64
C ALA A 213 -18.38 -4.92 3.32
N GLU A 214 -17.96 -3.70 2.97
CA GLU A 214 -17.15 -3.44 1.77
C GLU A 214 -15.80 -4.16 1.85
N TRP A 215 -15.09 -4.10 2.99
CA TRP A 215 -13.83 -4.82 3.15
C TRP A 215 -14.02 -6.34 3.08
N PHE A 216 -15.12 -6.88 3.62
CA PHE A 216 -15.45 -8.30 3.50
C PHE A 216 -15.68 -8.70 2.04
N ARG A 217 -16.30 -7.85 1.21
CA ARG A 217 -16.46 -8.10 -0.24
C ARG A 217 -15.12 -8.32 -0.96
N PHE A 218 -14.03 -7.77 -0.44
CA PHE A 218 -12.70 -8.01 -0.99
C PHE A 218 -11.94 -9.11 -0.22
N TYR A 219 -11.67 -8.91 1.06
CA TYR A 219 -10.75 -9.77 1.82
C TYR A 219 -11.32 -11.13 2.23
N ALA A 220 -12.64 -11.24 2.39
CA ALA A 220 -13.29 -12.46 2.85
C ALA A 220 -13.92 -13.28 1.73
N LEU A 221 -14.12 -12.72 0.54
CA LEU A 221 -14.66 -13.46 -0.61
C LEU A 221 -13.52 -13.85 -1.57
N LYS A 222 -13.81 -14.80 -2.48
CA LYS A 222 -12.87 -15.27 -3.51
C LYS A 222 -12.24 -14.18 -4.36
N ARG A 223 -12.88 -12.99 -4.44
CA ARG A 223 -12.40 -11.83 -5.19
C ARG A 223 -10.97 -11.42 -4.82
N GLY A 224 -10.69 -11.27 -3.54
CA GLY A 224 -9.40 -10.79 -3.06
C GLY A 224 -8.85 -11.59 -1.88
N PHE A 225 -9.50 -12.71 -1.50
CA PHE A 225 -9.02 -13.55 -0.40
C PHE A 225 -7.58 -13.98 -0.59
N HIS A 226 -6.79 -13.82 0.48
CA HIS A 226 -5.42 -14.34 0.52
C HIS A 226 -5.10 -14.81 1.95
N PRO A 227 -4.53 -16.04 2.14
CA PRO A 227 -4.34 -16.63 3.46
C PRO A 227 -3.39 -15.83 4.36
N ARG A 228 -2.51 -14.99 3.79
CA ARG A 228 -1.58 -14.11 4.52
C ARG A 228 -2.07 -12.66 4.68
N ALA A 229 -3.28 -12.34 4.17
CA ALA A 229 -3.86 -10.99 4.20
C ALA A 229 -5.20 -10.98 4.93
N ARG A 230 -5.19 -11.41 6.19
CA ARG A 230 -6.41 -11.60 6.99
C ARG A 230 -6.69 -10.46 7.97
N GLY A 231 -6.00 -9.32 7.87
CA GLY A 231 -6.06 -8.28 8.90
C GLY A 231 -5.45 -8.76 10.21
N GLY A 232 -6.09 -8.46 11.34
CA GLY A 232 -5.65 -8.98 12.64
C GLY A 232 -4.29 -8.46 13.08
N PHE A 233 -4.11 -7.15 13.03
CA PHE A 233 -2.91 -6.54 13.59
C PHE A 233 -2.87 -6.67 15.11
N THR A 234 -1.68 -6.61 15.70
CA THR A 234 -1.55 -6.55 17.16
C THR A 234 -2.30 -5.34 17.70
N THR A 235 -3.07 -5.51 18.75
CA THR A 235 -3.90 -4.46 19.35
C THR A 235 -3.07 -3.22 19.70
N THR A 236 -1.84 -3.42 20.18
CA THR A 236 -0.92 -2.34 20.57
C THR A 236 -0.27 -1.61 19.39
N SER A 237 -0.43 -2.07 18.14
CA SER A 237 -0.01 -1.33 16.94
C SER A 237 -0.68 0.04 16.84
N ASP A 238 -1.93 0.19 17.32
CA ASP A 238 -2.66 1.47 17.33
C ASP A 238 -1.90 2.59 18.06
N MET A 239 -1.06 2.25 19.06
CA MET A 239 -0.30 3.26 19.82
C MET A 239 0.60 4.11 18.92
N ALA A 240 1.27 3.46 17.96
CA ALA A 240 2.15 4.17 17.03
C ALA A 240 1.34 5.12 16.14
N PHE A 241 0.22 4.63 15.56
CA PHE A 241 -0.64 5.43 14.70
C PHE A 241 -1.29 6.59 15.43
N MET A 242 -1.75 6.40 16.66
CA MET A 242 -2.36 7.47 17.47
C MET A 242 -1.38 8.57 17.86
N ASN A 243 -0.07 8.34 17.81
CA ASN A 243 0.96 9.30 18.21
C ASN A 243 1.82 9.79 17.04
N TYR A 244 1.43 9.52 15.80
CA TYR A 244 2.14 9.92 14.60
C TYR A 244 1.24 10.79 13.73
N ARG A 245 1.84 11.63 12.88
CA ARG A 245 1.17 12.45 11.88
C ARG A 245 1.85 12.22 10.54
N LEU A 246 1.23 11.35 9.77
CA LEU A 246 1.83 10.77 8.57
C LEU A 246 2.05 11.80 7.46
N LEU A 247 1.19 12.81 7.37
CA LEU A 247 1.14 13.77 6.27
C LEU A 247 1.49 15.22 6.67
N ASP A 248 2.08 15.44 7.85
CA ASP A 248 2.37 16.80 8.34
C ASP A 248 3.31 17.60 7.42
N PHE A 249 4.13 16.94 6.62
CA PHE A 249 5.08 17.56 5.69
C PHE A 249 4.74 17.31 4.21
N ILE A 250 3.47 17.01 3.89
CA ILE A 250 3.05 16.69 2.52
C ILE A 250 3.35 17.84 1.53
N ASP A 251 3.37 19.06 2.00
CA ASP A 251 3.70 20.24 1.19
C ASP A 251 5.18 20.31 0.78
N GLU A 252 6.08 19.57 1.47
CA GLU A 252 7.50 19.45 1.13
C GLU A 252 7.77 18.48 -0.03
N ILE A 253 6.77 17.71 -0.48
CA ILE A 253 6.90 16.88 -1.68
C ILE A 253 7.10 17.77 -2.91
N SER A 254 6.48 18.95 -2.95
CA SER A 254 6.67 19.92 -4.04
C SER A 254 8.16 20.28 -4.23
N PRO A 255 8.66 20.39 -5.47
CA PRO A 255 7.93 20.45 -6.75
C PRO A 255 7.68 19.06 -7.42
N ARG A 256 7.82 17.95 -6.70
CA ARG A 256 7.53 16.61 -7.25
C ARG A 256 6.02 16.39 -7.34
N PRO A 257 5.53 15.84 -8.47
CA PRO A 257 4.10 15.73 -8.73
C PRO A 257 3.42 14.66 -7.89
N ILE A 258 2.18 14.93 -7.50
CA ILE A 258 1.30 14.00 -6.79
C ILE A 258 0.00 13.80 -7.57
N MET A 259 -0.42 12.54 -7.74
CA MET A 259 -1.71 12.16 -8.30
C MET A 259 -2.55 11.44 -7.24
N PHE A 260 -3.76 11.93 -7.01
CA PHE A 260 -4.75 11.28 -6.14
C PHE A 260 -5.84 10.66 -6.99
N ILE A 261 -6.11 9.36 -6.81
CA ILE A 261 -7.16 8.63 -7.52
C ILE A 261 -8.17 8.14 -6.49
N VAL A 262 -9.43 8.48 -6.64
CA VAL A 262 -10.46 8.15 -5.67
C VAL A 262 -11.80 7.89 -6.36
N GLY A 263 -12.57 6.92 -5.87
CA GLY A 263 -13.95 6.71 -6.30
C GLY A 263 -14.87 7.79 -5.77
N ASP A 264 -15.85 8.21 -6.56
CA ASP A 264 -16.84 9.22 -6.13
C ASP A 264 -17.73 8.71 -4.98
N ARG A 265 -17.92 7.40 -4.88
CA ARG A 265 -18.70 6.70 -3.83
C ARG A 265 -17.83 6.13 -2.71
N ALA A 266 -16.51 6.29 -2.79
CA ALA A 266 -15.62 5.73 -1.78
C ALA A 266 -15.82 6.42 -0.42
N HIS A 267 -16.09 5.63 0.62
CA HIS A 267 -16.21 6.12 2.00
C HIS A 267 -14.93 6.80 2.50
N SER A 268 -13.79 6.50 1.90
CA SER A 268 -12.46 7.07 2.20
C SER A 268 -12.12 8.34 1.43
N ARG A 269 -13.01 8.83 0.56
CA ARG A 269 -12.74 9.95 -0.35
C ARG A 269 -12.19 11.18 0.37
N PHE A 270 -12.70 11.48 1.56
CA PHE A 270 -12.27 12.64 2.34
C PHE A 270 -10.78 12.61 2.73
N PHE A 271 -10.13 11.43 2.86
CA PHE A 271 -8.70 11.36 3.12
C PHE A 271 -7.91 11.90 1.93
N SER A 272 -8.30 11.52 0.70
CA SER A 272 -7.67 12.04 -0.52
C SER A 272 -7.91 13.54 -0.67
N GLU A 273 -9.12 14.03 -0.39
CA GLU A 273 -9.47 15.44 -0.46
C GLU A 273 -8.67 16.28 0.54
N ASN A 274 -8.54 15.81 1.78
CA ASN A 274 -7.74 16.48 2.82
C ASN A 274 -6.25 16.51 2.45
N ALA A 275 -5.69 15.40 1.98
CA ALA A 275 -4.30 15.33 1.55
C ALA A 275 -4.07 16.21 0.32
N PHE A 276 -4.99 16.23 -0.64
CA PHE A 276 -4.93 17.11 -1.80
C PHE A 276 -4.96 18.58 -1.38
N ALA A 277 -5.81 18.96 -0.44
CA ALA A 277 -5.88 20.34 0.04
C ALA A 277 -4.57 20.78 0.71
N ALA A 278 -3.91 19.89 1.46
CA ALA A 278 -2.66 20.16 2.17
C ALA A 278 -1.42 20.15 1.27
N ALA A 279 -1.41 19.36 0.20
CA ALA A 279 -0.30 19.29 -0.74
C ALA A 279 -0.16 20.58 -1.57
N LYS A 280 1.10 20.93 -1.94
CA LYS A 280 1.40 21.99 -2.91
C LYS A 280 1.45 21.45 -4.34
N GLU A 281 1.42 22.39 -5.31
CA GLU A 281 1.58 22.05 -6.72
C GLU A 281 2.99 21.51 -7.04
N PRO A 282 3.14 20.66 -8.08
CA PRO A 282 2.08 20.15 -8.96
C PRO A 282 1.32 18.96 -8.35
N LYS A 283 0.00 19.02 -8.40
CA LYS A 283 -0.89 17.96 -7.93
C LYS A 283 -2.12 17.82 -8.82
N GLN A 284 -2.66 16.62 -8.90
CA GLN A 284 -3.92 16.38 -9.62
C GLN A 284 -4.78 15.36 -8.88
N MET A 285 -6.11 15.46 -9.07
CA MET A 285 -7.06 14.51 -8.53
C MET A 285 -7.90 13.92 -9.66
N VAL A 286 -7.99 12.61 -9.70
CA VAL A 286 -8.85 11.84 -10.60
C VAL A 286 -9.96 11.23 -9.76
N VAL A 287 -11.19 11.65 -10.02
CA VAL A 287 -12.38 11.05 -9.41
C VAL A 287 -12.95 10.05 -10.40
N VAL A 288 -13.05 8.80 -9.99
CA VAL A 288 -13.59 7.71 -10.80
C VAL A 288 -15.08 7.57 -10.52
N ASP A 289 -15.89 7.76 -11.55
CA ASP A 289 -17.34 7.72 -11.45
C ASP A 289 -17.84 6.31 -11.07
N ASP A 290 -18.87 6.25 -10.21
CA ASP A 290 -19.53 5.04 -9.75
C ASP A 290 -18.57 3.98 -9.15
N ALA A 291 -17.47 4.42 -8.54
CA ALA A 291 -16.48 3.55 -7.91
C ALA A 291 -16.50 3.66 -6.38
N GLU A 292 -16.52 2.52 -5.71
CA GLU A 292 -16.32 2.37 -4.28
C GLU A 292 -14.83 2.31 -3.93
N HIS A 293 -14.50 2.24 -2.66
CA HIS A 293 -13.12 2.20 -2.19
C HIS A 293 -12.34 0.98 -2.73
N ILE A 294 -12.92 -0.22 -2.63
CA ILE A 294 -12.26 -1.46 -3.06
C ILE A 294 -12.26 -1.67 -4.58
N ASP A 295 -13.03 -0.88 -5.35
CA ASP A 295 -13.02 -1.00 -6.80
C ASP A 295 -11.69 -0.58 -7.43
N LEU A 296 -10.96 0.30 -6.75
CA LEU A 296 -9.62 0.71 -7.17
C LEU A 296 -8.50 -0.23 -6.68
N TYR A 297 -8.85 -1.41 -6.13
CA TYR A 297 -7.86 -2.42 -5.78
C TYR A 297 -7.54 -3.36 -6.95
N ASP A 298 -8.57 -3.81 -7.67
CA ASP A 298 -8.47 -4.91 -8.63
C ASP A 298 -9.31 -4.75 -9.91
N ARG A 299 -10.24 -3.77 -9.95
CA ARG A 299 -11.12 -3.56 -11.08
C ARG A 299 -10.38 -2.82 -12.22
N VAL A 300 -9.74 -3.59 -13.12
CA VAL A 300 -9.01 -3.04 -14.28
C VAL A 300 -9.91 -2.14 -15.15
N ASP A 301 -11.20 -2.43 -15.21
CA ASP A 301 -12.21 -1.63 -15.92
C ASP A 301 -12.57 -0.30 -15.21
N ARG A 302 -12.17 -0.10 -13.97
CA ARG A 302 -12.41 1.12 -13.17
C ARG A 302 -11.13 1.91 -12.90
N ILE A 303 -10.02 1.22 -12.67
CA ILE A 303 -8.74 1.88 -12.40
C ILE A 303 -8.29 2.63 -13.65
N PRO A 304 -8.02 3.96 -13.56
CA PRO A 304 -7.70 4.78 -14.74
C PRO A 304 -6.25 4.59 -15.19
N PHE A 305 -5.87 3.36 -15.62
CA PHE A 305 -4.50 3.01 -15.98
C PHE A 305 -3.89 3.91 -17.06
N ASP A 306 -4.67 4.39 -18.01
CA ASP A 306 -4.17 5.28 -19.07
C ASP A 306 -3.73 6.64 -18.48
N GLN A 307 -4.47 7.16 -17.49
CA GLN A 307 -4.10 8.41 -16.81
C GLN A 307 -2.89 8.19 -15.87
N ILE A 308 -2.80 7.01 -15.23
CA ILE A 308 -1.64 6.64 -14.41
C ILE A 308 -0.38 6.53 -15.30
N GLU A 309 -0.48 5.88 -16.45
CA GLU A 309 0.59 5.80 -17.43
C GLU A 309 1.04 7.20 -17.88
N GLU A 310 0.12 8.05 -18.32
CA GLU A 310 0.40 9.41 -18.75
C GLU A 310 1.10 10.22 -17.63
N PHE A 311 0.60 10.12 -16.41
CA PHE A 311 1.19 10.79 -15.25
C PHE A 311 2.66 10.38 -15.03
N PHE A 312 2.96 9.09 -14.96
CA PHE A 312 4.33 8.64 -14.74
C PHE A 312 5.23 8.85 -15.96
N ALA A 313 4.75 8.61 -17.19
CA ALA A 313 5.51 8.84 -18.40
C ALA A 313 5.89 10.32 -18.58
N SER A 314 5.03 11.24 -18.15
CA SER A 314 5.27 12.67 -18.21
C SER A 314 6.25 13.17 -17.14
N ASN A 315 6.32 12.53 -15.99
CA ASN A 315 7.04 13.00 -14.82
C ASN A 315 8.30 12.18 -14.47
N LEU A 316 8.47 10.99 -15.04
CA LEU A 316 9.67 10.16 -14.94
C LEU A 316 10.50 10.25 -16.23
N LYS A 317 10.99 11.44 -16.57
CA LYS A 317 11.76 11.72 -17.80
C LYS A 317 13.25 11.78 -17.53
#